data_ae7b088be491063516179d0abcc16b15
#
_entry.id   ae7b088be491063516179d0abcc16b15
#
_cell.length_a   1.000
_cell.length_b   1.000
_cell.length_c   1.000
_cell.angle_alpha   90.00
_cell.angle_beta   90.00
_cell.angle_gamma   90.00
#
_symmetry.space_group_name_H-M   'P 1'
#
loop_
_entity.id
_entity.type
_entity.pdbx_description
1 polymer ?
#
loop_
_entity_poly.entity_id
_entity_poly.type
_entity_poly.pdbx_seq_one_letter_code
_entity_poly.pdbx_strand_id
1 'polypeptide(L)'
;MKTYSVIMLGPRGFGKTVFLASMYKKLSTQGKLDFFLKVKGTEKRKRLNHIYTELAIGEKWPQGTDPSEVSEWEFTCCVQTKDLSTYDACKFVYIDYAGGRITNTYESLEEDEEFNEKIEKADIMLVLLDGQKLCNLMGQEKSGVVWLNKDLENMLDVVQNIQSKPPVKPVHFVISKWDIVKPNYSLREIRDRLLQEESFENIVRNRNKANEPIRLIPVSSVGEGFATLKDDTMIKNVGISPKPFQVEVPLACILPDIIQVQVNELIEKIRREHGKIKKIEIKPELSWKDKLGKLFGSIGTGVRKIQELLPEEYKFGENVLEDLIEFSQKPARQKEAEAQKRTEQLRAKQQASTDKVVDEQTGLDSVVASFNSIKHRLDIDFPESDLQVL
;
A
#
# COMPACT_ATOMS: atom_id res chain seq x y z
N MET A 1 -2.12 7.52 -20.32
CA MET A 1 -1.42 7.18 -19.06
C MET A 1 -2.44 6.82 -17.99
N LYS A 2 -2.26 5.69 -17.32
CA LYS A 2 -3.16 5.18 -16.27
C LYS A 2 -3.02 5.98 -14.98
N THR A 3 -4.15 6.23 -14.30
CA THR A 3 -4.19 7.00 -13.04
C THR A 3 -4.91 6.18 -11.97
N TYR A 4 -4.33 6.10 -10.78
CA TYR A 4 -4.85 5.38 -9.64
C TYR A 4 -5.07 6.32 -8.46
N SER A 5 -6.25 6.26 -7.86
CA SER A 5 -6.65 7.12 -6.75
C SER A 5 -6.41 6.40 -5.43
N VAL A 6 -5.69 7.06 -4.54
CA VAL A 6 -5.29 6.55 -3.23
C VAL A 6 -5.87 7.44 -2.14
N ILE A 7 -6.80 6.92 -1.35
CA ILE A 7 -7.30 7.69 -0.21
C ILE A 7 -6.46 7.39 1.04
N MET A 8 -6.09 8.44 1.77
CA MET A 8 -5.32 8.32 3.00
C MET A 8 -6.19 8.69 4.20
N LEU A 9 -6.49 7.69 5.03
CA LEU A 9 -7.22 7.86 6.28
C LEU A 9 -6.24 7.95 7.45
N GLY A 10 -6.55 8.80 8.41
CA GLY A 10 -5.78 8.92 9.66
C GLY A 10 -5.98 10.28 10.31
N PRO A 11 -6.10 10.35 11.64
CA PRO A 11 -6.21 11.58 12.40
C PRO A 11 -5.07 12.57 12.14
N ARG A 12 -5.28 13.81 12.60
CA ARG A 12 -4.23 14.83 12.57
C ARG A 12 -3.05 14.39 13.43
N GLY A 13 -1.82 14.64 12.93
CA GLY A 13 -0.59 14.29 13.64
C GLY A 13 -0.06 12.89 13.38
N PHE A 14 -0.78 12.04 12.65
CA PHE A 14 -0.33 10.69 12.29
C PHE A 14 0.77 10.67 11.22
N GLY A 15 1.18 11.82 10.73
CA GLY A 15 2.34 11.97 9.84
C GLY A 15 2.04 11.77 8.36
N LYS A 16 0.78 11.87 7.89
CA LYS A 16 0.40 11.69 6.48
C LYS A 16 1.25 12.54 5.53
N THR A 17 1.28 13.85 5.74
CA THR A 17 2.02 14.79 4.86
C THR A 17 3.54 14.60 4.97
N VAL A 18 4.05 14.26 6.17
CA VAL A 18 5.47 13.92 6.38
C VAL A 18 5.83 12.63 5.67
N PHE A 19 4.95 11.63 5.67
CA PHE A 19 5.10 10.40 4.89
C PHE A 19 5.23 10.69 3.40
N LEU A 20 4.31 11.49 2.83
CA LEU A 20 4.35 11.86 1.41
C LEU A 20 5.63 12.64 1.05
N ALA A 21 6.07 13.57 1.91
CA ALA A 21 7.30 14.32 1.69
C ALA A 21 8.55 13.42 1.73
N SER A 22 8.60 12.47 2.66
CA SER A 22 9.71 11.52 2.79
C SER A 22 9.71 10.49 1.66
N MET A 23 8.54 10.00 1.24
CA MET A 23 8.37 9.13 0.08
C MET A 23 8.86 9.84 -1.19
N TYR A 24 8.38 11.06 -1.43
CA TYR A 24 8.80 11.86 -2.58
C TYR A 24 10.30 12.11 -2.57
N LYS A 25 10.88 12.53 -1.43
CA LYS A 25 12.32 12.76 -1.32
C LYS A 25 13.13 11.52 -1.65
N LYS A 26 12.72 10.35 -1.16
CA LYS A 26 13.39 9.06 -1.43
C LYS A 26 13.29 8.66 -2.89
N LEU A 27 12.16 8.93 -3.53
CA LEU A 27 11.84 8.51 -4.89
C LEU A 27 11.96 9.63 -5.94
N SER A 28 12.45 10.82 -5.59
CA SER A 28 12.55 11.95 -6.53
C SER A 28 13.63 11.80 -7.60
N THR A 29 14.49 10.79 -7.48
CA THR A 29 15.52 10.44 -8.45
C THR A 29 15.55 8.94 -8.65
N GLN A 30 15.77 8.50 -9.89
CA GLN A 30 15.94 7.08 -10.19
C GLN A 30 17.21 6.56 -9.52
N GLY A 31 17.05 5.53 -8.69
CA GLY A 31 18.13 4.87 -7.99
C GLY A 31 18.04 3.35 -8.23
N LYS A 32 18.27 2.57 -7.16
CA LYS A 32 18.23 1.10 -7.20
C LYS A 32 16.84 0.51 -7.47
N LEU A 33 15.79 1.35 -7.49
CA LEU A 33 14.39 0.92 -7.70
C LEU A 33 13.95 1.01 -9.16
N ASP A 34 14.82 1.55 -10.06
CA ASP A 34 14.61 1.69 -11.50
C ASP A 34 13.39 2.54 -11.91
N PHE A 35 12.82 3.29 -10.99
CA PHE A 35 11.81 4.31 -11.24
C PHE A 35 12.00 5.51 -10.31
N PHE A 36 11.33 6.61 -10.63
CA PHE A 36 11.29 7.80 -9.80
C PHE A 36 9.95 8.51 -9.89
N LEU A 37 9.70 9.43 -8.97
CA LEU A 37 8.45 10.19 -8.89
C LEU A 37 8.65 11.64 -9.32
N LYS A 38 7.77 12.12 -10.19
CA LYS A 38 7.53 13.55 -10.44
C LYS A 38 6.26 13.97 -9.72
N VAL A 39 6.21 15.20 -9.21
CA VAL A 39 5.01 15.83 -8.66
C VAL A 39 4.49 16.86 -9.63
N LYS A 40 3.19 16.82 -9.90
CA LYS A 40 2.50 17.81 -10.73
C LYS A 40 2.42 19.15 -9.98
N GLY A 41 2.89 20.19 -10.65
CA GLY A 41 2.86 21.57 -10.12
C GLY A 41 4.07 21.94 -9.29
N THR A 42 4.66 23.12 -9.63
CA THR A 42 5.87 23.61 -8.99
C THR A 42 5.64 23.92 -7.52
N GLU A 43 4.49 24.48 -7.14
CA GLU A 43 4.18 24.84 -5.77
C GLU A 43 4.03 23.59 -4.87
N LYS A 44 3.35 22.54 -5.36
CA LYS A 44 3.24 21.28 -4.62
C LYS A 44 4.61 20.63 -4.42
N ARG A 45 5.46 20.65 -5.45
CA ARG A 45 6.85 20.15 -5.34
C ARG A 45 7.66 20.96 -4.32
N LYS A 46 7.57 22.29 -4.34
CA LYS A 46 8.25 23.16 -3.35
C LYS A 46 7.75 22.85 -1.94
N ARG A 47 6.43 22.67 -1.76
CA ARG A 47 5.81 22.34 -0.46
C ARG A 47 6.35 21.02 0.11
N LEU A 48 6.42 19.94 -0.67
CA LEU A 48 6.99 18.66 -0.22
C LEU A 48 8.48 18.78 0.15
N ASN A 49 9.25 19.49 -0.67
CA ASN A 49 10.67 19.73 -0.39
C ASN A 49 10.86 20.58 0.86
N HIS A 50 10.01 21.60 1.08
CA HIS A 50 10.04 22.44 2.27
C HIS A 50 9.73 21.63 3.53
N ILE A 51 8.66 20.83 3.51
CA ILE A 51 8.29 19.93 4.62
C ILE A 51 9.46 18.99 4.96
N TYR A 52 10.10 18.38 3.95
CA TYR A 52 11.24 17.51 4.19
C TYR A 52 12.46 18.27 4.70
N THR A 53 12.69 19.49 4.25
CA THR A 53 13.77 20.34 4.74
C THR A 53 13.53 20.73 6.20
N GLU A 54 12.32 21.19 6.55
CA GLU A 54 11.96 21.46 7.95
C GLU A 54 12.11 20.21 8.83
N LEU A 55 11.72 19.04 8.28
CA LEU A 55 11.92 17.77 8.96
C LEU A 55 13.41 17.53 9.24
N ALA A 56 14.27 17.72 8.24
CA ALA A 56 15.68 17.36 8.29
C ALA A 56 16.54 18.32 9.12
N ILE A 57 16.29 19.62 9.05
CA ILE A 57 17.13 20.66 9.65
C ILE A 57 16.41 21.59 10.63
N GLY A 58 15.08 21.63 10.61
CA GLY A 58 14.31 22.47 11.53
C GLY A 58 14.32 21.90 12.96
N GLU A 59 14.32 22.77 13.95
CA GLU A 59 14.23 22.37 15.36
C GLU A 59 12.87 21.78 15.72
N LYS A 60 11.81 22.28 15.08
CA LYS A 60 10.42 21.84 15.30
C LYS A 60 9.98 20.85 14.24
N TRP A 61 8.97 20.08 14.54
CA TRP A 61 8.28 19.25 13.56
C TRP A 61 7.51 20.12 12.56
N PRO A 62 7.38 19.70 11.28
CA PRO A 62 6.53 20.40 10.33
C PRO A 62 5.10 20.56 10.84
N GLN A 63 4.49 21.70 10.56
CA GLN A 63 3.09 21.93 10.94
C GLN A 63 2.18 20.98 10.19
N GLY A 64 1.16 20.46 10.89
CA GLY A 64 0.12 19.63 10.27
C GLY A 64 -0.72 20.43 9.27
N THR A 65 -1.32 19.73 8.30
CA THR A 65 -2.27 20.32 7.33
C THR A 65 -3.46 20.96 8.06
N ASP A 66 -3.96 22.08 7.50
CA ASP A 66 -5.15 22.75 8.04
C ASP A 66 -6.36 21.77 8.03
N PRO A 67 -7.16 21.71 9.11
CA PRO A 67 -8.33 20.83 9.17
C PRO A 67 -9.35 21.03 8.07
N SER A 68 -9.45 22.23 7.52
CA SER A 68 -10.37 22.56 6.41
C SER A 68 -9.84 22.19 5.03
N GLU A 69 -8.54 21.85 4.91
CA GLU A 69 -7.88 21.63 3.62
C GLU A 69 -7.92 20.13 3.23
N VAL A 70 -8.52 19.82 2.09
CA VAL A 70 -8.34 18.56 1.39
C VAL A 70 -7.21 18.72 0.41
N SER A 71 -6.11 18.02 0.62
CA SER A 71 -4.95 18.13 -0.26
C SER A 71 -4.87 16.92 -1.20
N GLU A 72 -4.84 17.19 -2.50
CA GLU A 72 -4.58 16.16 -3.52
C GLU A 72 -3.12 16.25 -3.98
N TRP A 73 -2.42 15.12 -4.01
CA TRP A 73 -1.04 15.02 -4.43
C TRP A 73 -0.92 14.07 -5.62
N GLU A 74 -0.66 14.63 -6.81
CA GLU A 74 -0.47 13.83 -8.03
C GLU A 74 1.01 13.52 -8.22
N PHE A 75 1.35 12.22 -8.13
CA PHE A 75 2.67 11.67 -8.38
C PHE A 75 2.66 10.89 -9.69
N THR A 76 3.58 11.21 -10.59
CA THR A 76 3.81 10.44 -11.82
C THR A 76 5.02 9.53 -11.59
N CYS A 77 4.83 8.22 -11.74
CA CYS A 77 5.92 7.25 -11.79
C CYS A 77 6.56 7.31 -13.16
N CYS A 78 7.88 7.50 -13.19
CA CYS A 78 8.66 7.65 -14.41
C CYS A 78 9.82 6.65 -14.41
N VAL A 79 10.22 6.21 -15.60
CA VAL A 79 11.41 5.40 -15.84
C VAL A 79 12.37 6.18 -16.72
N GLN A 80 13.63 6.24 -16.33
CA GLN A 80 14.70 6.81 -17.15
C GLN A 80 15.56 5.68 -17.73
N THR A 81 15.73 5.69 -19.02
CA THR A 81 16.53 4.72 -19.74
C THR A 81 18.01 5.11 -19.76
N LYS A 82 18.88 4.22 -20.24
CA LYS A 82 20.35 4.45 -20.29
C LYS A 82 20.76 5.63 -21.17
N ASP A 83 19.95 5.96 -22.18
CA ASP A 83 20.12 7.13 -23.05
C ASP A 83 19.51 8.42 -22.47
N LEU A 84 19.11 8.40 -21.19
CA LEU A 84 18.51 9.50 -20.46
C LEU A 84 17.10 9.90 -20.91
N SER A 85 16.48 9.16 -21.81
CA SER A 85 15.05 9.33 -22.13
C SER A 85 14.21 9.01 -20.92
N THR A 86 13.12 9.76 -20.73
CA THR A 86 12.20 9.57 -19.59
C THR A 86 10.82 9.25 -20.09
N TYR A 87 10.23 8.18 -19.58
CA TYR A 87 8.87 7.73 -19.89
C TYR A 87 7.99 7.80 -18.65
N ASP A 88 6.87 8.46 -18.78
CA ASP A 88 5.84 8.54 -17.74
C ASP A 88 5.00 7.25 -17.80
N ALA A 89 5.05 6.43 -16.75
CA ALA A 89 4.42 5.11 -16.73
C ALA A 89 2.97 5.15 -16.24
N CYS A 90 2.76 5.68 -15.04
CA CYS A 90 1.43 5.79 -14.42
C CYS A 90 1.39 6.93 -13.41
N LYS A 91 0.17 7.26 -12.95
CA LYS A 91 -0.04 8.29 -11.93
C LYS A 91 -0.70 7.72 -10.69
N PHE A 92 -0.34 8.27 -9.54
CA PHE A 92 -1.02 8.06 -8.27
C PHE A 92 -1.50 9.39 -7.72
N VAL A 93 -2.79 9.49 -7.46
CA VAL A 93 -3.40 10.68 -6.85
C VAL A 93 -3.73 10.34 -5.39
N TYR A 94 -2.90 10.85 -4.48
CA TYR A 94 -3.14 10.71 -3.05
C TYR A 94 -4.07 11.82 -2.58
N ILE A 95 -5.17 11.42 -1.96
CA ILE A 95 -6.16 12.31 -1.37
C ILE A 95 -5.92 12.30 0.14
N ASP A 96 -5.31 13.38 0.65
CA ASP A 96 -5.02 13.57 2.07
C ASP A 96 -6.17 14.37 2.71
N TYR A 97 -7.04 13.64 3.38
CA TYR A 97 -8.11 14.24 4.16
C TYR A 97 -7.60 14.72 5.51
N ALA A 98 -7.99 15.93 5.88
CA ALA A 98 -7.73 16.46 7.21
C ALA A 98 -8.38 15.56 8.27
N GLY A 99 -7.54 15.00 9.15
CA GLY A 99 -7.95 14.00 10.13
C GLY A 99 -9.03 14.44 11.13
N GLY A 100 -9.30 15.76 11.25
CA GLY A 100 -10.39 16.29 12.07
C GLY A 100 -11.78 15.89 11.57
N ARG A 101 -11.95 15.62 10.27
CA ARG A 101 -13.24 15.16 9.72
C ARG A 101 -13.55 13.71 10.09
N ILE A 102 -12.53 12.89 10.31
CA ILE A 102 -12.71 11.46 10.71
C ILE A 102 -12.99 11.33 12.22
N THR A 103 -12.50 12.28 13.02
CA THR A 103 -12.58 12.21 14.49
C THR A 103 -13.64 13.13 15.12
N ASN A 104 -14.27 14.01 14.34
CA ASN A 104 -15.37 14.86 14.83
C ASN A 104 -16.65 14.05 14.98
N THR A 105 -16.91 13.64 16.20
CA THR A 105 -18.09 12.87 16.65
C THR A 105 -19.43 13.61 16.49
N TYR A 106 -19.47 14.83 16.02
CA TYR A 106 -20.67 15.67 15.96
C TYR A 106 -21.16 16.01 14.56
N GLU A 107 -20.35 15.81 13.53
CA GLU A 107 -20.79 15.88 12.13
C GLU A 107 -20.68 14.45 11.60
N SER A 108 -21.81 13.84 11.28
CA SER A 108 -21.84 12.47 10.75
C SER A 108 -21.01 12.44 9.46
N LEU A 109 -20.08 11.48 9.32
CA LEU A 109 -19.34 11.23 8.08
C LEU A 109 -20.30 10.96 6.90
N GLU A 110 -21.57 10.63 7.20
CA GLU A 110 -22.65 10.45 6.22
C GLU A 110 -23.08 11.75 5.54
N GLU A 111 -22.80 12.93 6.13
CA GLU A 111 -23.19 14.24 5.59
C GLU A 111 -22.12 14.87 4.68
N ASP A 112 -20.87 14.35 4.66
CA ASP A 112 -19.82 14.83 3.74
C ASP A 112 -19.90 14.07 2.39
N GLU A 113 -20.82 14.51 1.52
CA GLU A 113 -21.02 13.91 0.19
C GLU A 113 -19.73 13.90 -0.63
N GLU A 114 -18.91 14.95 -0.55
CA GLU A 114 -17.62 15.03 -1.26
C GLU A 114 -16.64 13.96 -0.78
N PHE A 115 -16.57 13.73 0.53
CA PHE A 115 -15.74 12.69 1.11
C PHE A 115 -16.17 11.30 0.66
N ASN A 116 -17.48 11.01 0.75
CA ASN A 116 -18.05 9.73 0.36
C ASN A 116 -17.82 9.46 -1.14
N GLU A 117 -18.03 10.46 -2.00
CA GLU A 117 -17.80 10.35 -3.44
C GLU A 117 -16.31 10.03 -3.76
N LYS A 118 -15.37 10.70 -3.09
CA LYS A 118 -13.94 10.46 -3.28
C LYS A 118 -13.52 9.08 -2.78
N ILE A 119 -14.06 8.64 -1.64
CA ILE A 119 -13.85 7.27 -1.14
C ILE A 119 -14.39 6.24 -2.13
N GLU A 120 -15.59 6.44 -2.65
CA GLU A 120 -16.20 5.52 -3.61
C GLU A 120 -15.40 5.43 -4.91
N LYS A 121 -14.78 6.51 -5.35
CA LYS A 121 -13.94 6.56 -6.56
C LYS A 121 -12.48 6.10 -6.35
N ALA A 122 -12.03 5.97 -5.09
CA ALA A 122 -10.67 5.54 -4.82
C ALA A 122 -10.44 4.08 -5.23
N ASP A 123 -9.25 3.78 -5.74
CA ASP A 123 -8.84 2.41 -6.12
C ASP A 123 -8.30 1.62 -4.92
N ILE A 124 -7.79 2.33 -3.91
CA ILE A 124 -7.18 1.73 -2.72
C ILE A 124 -7.29 2.66 -1.51
N MET A 125 -7.27 2.07 -0.32
CA MET A 125 -7.25 2.80 0.94
C MET A 125 -5.96 2.54 1.71
N LEU A 126 -5.31 3.63 2.16
CA LEU A 126 -4.22 3.62 3.13
C LEU A 126 -4.74 4.14 4.47
N VAL A 127 -4.74 3.31 5.49
CA VAL A 127 -5.15 3.66 6.86
C VAL A 127 -3.91 3.81 7.71
N LEU A 128 -3.57 5.04 8.10
CA LEU A 128 -2.39 5.30 8.92
C LEU A 128 -2.67 5.03 10.40
N LEU A 129 -1.88 4.15 10.98
CA LEU A 129 -1.83 3.85 12.40
C LEU A 129 -0.62 4.56 13.01
N ASP A 130 -0.83 5.31 14.09
CA ASP A 130 0.26 6.02 14.78
C ASP A 130 1.07 5.06 15.65
N GLY A 131 2.35 4.88 15.35
CA GLY A 131 3.25 4.00 16.09
C GLY A 131 3.39 4.36 17.57
N GLN A 132 3.31 5.65 17.94
CA GLN A 132 3.30 6.06 19.34
C GLN A 132 2.04 5.56 20.07
N LYS A 133 0.88 5.70 19.42
CA LYS A 133 -0.38 5.20 20.00
C LYS A 133 -0.42 3.70 20.11
N LEU A 134 0.19 3.00 19.15
CA LEU A 134 0.40 1.56 19.22
C LEU A 134 1.32 1.18 20.39
N CYS A 135 2.45 1.87 20.61
CA CYS A 135 3.29 1.63 21.78
C CYS A 135 2.50 1.81 23.09
N ASN A 136 1.72 2.88 23.20
CA ASN A 136 0.90 3.15 24.39
C ASN A 136 -0.18 2.06 24.59
N LEU A 137 -0.76 1.55 23.49
CA LEU A 137 -1.71 0.42 23.54
C LEU A 137 -1.05 -0.87 24.00
N MET A 138 0.13 -1.18 23.46
CA MET A 138 0.92 -2.34 23.87
C MET A 138 1.37 -2.26 25.33
N GLY A 139 1.71 -1.06 25.79
CA GLY A 139 2.03 -0.77 27.21
C GLY A 139 0.82 -0.70 28.13
N GLN A 140 -0.38 -0.94 27.62
CA GLN A 140 -1.67 -0.85 28.36
C GLN A 140 -1.90 0.55 28.96
N GLU A 141 -1.38 1.58 28.35
CA GLU A 141 -1.56 2.96 28.78
C GLU A 141 -2.97 3.46 28.43
N LYS A 142 -3.53 4.31 29.28
CA LYS A 142 -4.87 4.91 29.06
C LYS A 142 -4.99 5.61 27.71
N SER A 143 -3.94 6.30 27.28
CA SER A 143 -3.90 7.02 25.99
C SER A 143 -4.01 6.09 24.79
N GLY A 144 -3.42 4.89 24.88
CA GLY A 144 -3.53 3.85 23.85
C GLY A 144 -4.94 3.26 23.77
N VAL A 145 -5.56 3.00 24.93
CA VAL A 145 -6.95 2.50 24.99
C VAL A 145 -7.94 3.55 24.48
N VAL A 146 -7.76 4.82 24.82
CA VAL A 146 -8.60 5.92 24.30
C VAL A 146 -8.48 6.03 22.78
N TRP A 147 -7.25 5.97 22.26
CA TRP A 147 -7.01 5.98 20.80
C TRP A 147 -7.70 4.80 20.12
N LEU A 148 -7.59 3.61 20.67
CA LEU A 148 -8.23 2.40 20.15
C LEU A 148 -9.74 2.61 19.98
N ASN A 149 -10.42 2.96 21.09
CA ASN A 149 -11.89 3.05 21.15
C ASN A 149 -12.47 4.30 20.45
N LYS A 150 -11.64 5.25 20.06
CA LYS A 150 -12.11 6.49 19.42
C LYS A 150 -11.60 6.59 17.98
N ASP A 151 -10.29 6.67 17.82
CA ASP A 151 -9.72 7.02 16.53
C ASP A 151 -9.63 5.79 15.61
N LEU A 152 -9.22 4.63 16.15
CA LEU A 152 -9.12 3.40 15.37
C LEU A 152 -10.50 2.89 14.99
N GLU A 153 -11.44 2.79 15.93
CA GLU A 153 -12.80 2.33 15.65
C GLU A 153 -13.47 3.18 14.56
N ASN A 154 -13.38 4.52 14.63
CA ASN A 154 -13.95 5.38 13.59
C ASN A 154 -13.30 5.10 12.19
N MET A 155 -11.99 4.84 12.13
CA MET A 155 -11.35 4.48 10.87
C MET A 155 -11.81 3.11 10.38
N LEU A 156 -11.99 2.13 11.27
CA LEU A 156 -12.47 0.80 10.92
C LEU A 156 -13.92 0.83 10.43
N ASP A 157 -14.78 1.66 11.00
CA ASP A 157 -16.15 1.88 10.53
C ASP A 157 -16.16 2.41 9.08
N VAL A 158 -15.31 3.40 8.76
CA VAL A 158 -15.15 3.87 7.37
C VAL A 158 -14.72 2.74 6.45
N VAL A 159 -13.72 1.94 6.85
CA VAL A 159 -13.25 0.78 6.08
C VAL A 159 -14.38 -0.22 5.87
N GLN A 160 -15.17 -0.53 6.90
CA GLN A 160 -16.24 -1.51 6.84
C GLN A 160 -17.40 -1.05 5.95
N ASN A 161 -17.78 0.22 6.03
CA ASN A 161 -18.87 0.80 5.21
C ASN A 161 -18.53 0.74 3.72
N ILE A 162 -17.26 0.92 3.36
CA ILE A 162 -16.80 0.86 1.97
C ILE A 162 -16.70 -0.59 1.48
N GLN A 163 -16.32 -1.53 2.35
CA GLN A 163 -16.24 -2.95 2.01
C GLN A 163 -17.57 -3.57 1.58
N SER A 164 -18.68 -3.03 2.04
CA SER A 164 -20.03 -3.51 1.69
C SER A 164 -20.44 -3.14 0.26
N LYS A 165 -19.69 -2.26 -0.42
CA LYS A 165 -20.01 -1.74 -1.77
C LYS A 165 -19.02 -2.24 -2.81
N PRO A 166 -19.46 -2.90 -3.91
CA PRO A 166 -18.59 -3.22 -5.04
C PRO A 166 -18.16 -1.96 -5.82
N PRO A 167 -16.99 -1.90 -6.48
CA PRO A 167 -15.92 -2.92 -6.42
C PRO A 167 -15.16 -2.88 -5.08
N VAL A 168 -14.72 -4.04 -4.62
CA VAL A 168 -13.94 -4.12 -3.40
C VAL A 168 -12.55 -3.56 -3.62
N LYS A 169 -12.04 -2.83 -2.64
CA LYS A 169 -10.77 -2.10 -2.74
C LYS A 169 -9.73 -2.71 -1.79
N PRO A 170 -8.45 -2.84 -2.19
CA PRO A 170 -7.39 -3.19 -1.25
C PRO A 170 -7.33 -2.23 -0.06
N VAL A 171 -6.93 -2.73 1.12
CA VAL A 171 -6.73 -1.91 2.31
C VAL A 171 -5.34 -2.15 2.87
N HIS A 172 -4.58 -1.08 3.02
CA HIS A 172 -3.27 -1.13 3.66
C HIS A 172 -3.30 -0.33 4.97
N PHE A 173 -3.15 -1.01 6.08
CA PHE A 173 -2.83 -0.39 7.35
C PHE A 173 -1.35 -0.07 7.38
N VAL A 174 -1.00 1.21 7.47
CA VAL A 174 0.38 1.70 7.46
C VAL A 174 0.75 2.17 8.85
N ILE A 175 1.60 1.42 9.55
CA ILE A 175 2.12 1.84 10.86
C ILE A 175 3.16 2.93 10.62
N SER A 176 2.81 4.17 10.91
CA SER A 176 3.76 5.29 10.90
C SER A 176 4.67 5.26 12.13
N LYS A 177 5.78 6.01 12.11
CA LYS A 177 6.72 6.09 13.24
C LYS A 177 7.23 4.70 13.71
N TRP A 178 7.46 3.80 12.77
CA TRP A 178 7.97 2.44 13.07
C TRP A 178 9.29 2.45 13.83
N ASP A 179 10.10 3.49 13.69
CA ASP A 179 11.35 3.71 14.41
C ASP A 179 11.21 3.72 15.93
N ILE A 180 10.05 4.11 16.46
CA ILE A 180 9.76 4.07 17.91
C ILE A 180 9.08 2.77 18.34
N VAL A 181 8.44 2.04 17.43
CA VAL A 181 7.78 0.75 17.71
C VAL A 181 8.80 -0.38 17.76
N LYS A 182 9.64 -0.46 16.72
CA LYS A 182 10.59 -1.56 16.49
C LYS A 182 11.52 -1.89 17.66
N PRO A 183 12.02 -0.92 18.46
CA PRO A 183 12.87 -1.23 19.59
C PRO A 183 12.21 -2.10 20.68
N ASN A 184 10.88 -2.03 20.79
CA ASN A 184 10.12 -2.66 21.86
C ASN A 184 9.20 -3.78 21.39
N TYR A 185 8.73 -3.71 20.13
CA TYR A 185 7.70 -4.63 19.62
C TYR A 185 7.98 -5.05 18.18
N SER A 186 7.78 -6.32 17.88
CA SER A 186 7.77 -6.87 16.52
C SER A 186 6.45 -6.58 15.82
N LEU A 187 6.44 -6.67 14.47
CA LEU A 187 5.21 -6.54 13.70
C LEU A 187 4.19 -7.63 14.07
N ARG A 188 4.67 -8.83 14.42
CA ARG A 188 3.83 -9.94 14.87
C ARG A 188 3.07 -9.59 16.15
N GLU A 189 3.74 -9.05 17.15
CA GLU A 189 3.10 -8.67 18.42
C GLU A 189 2.05 -7.59 18.22
N ILE A 190 2.35 -6.58 17.37
CA ILE A 190 1.38 -5.54 17.01
C ILE A 190 0.17 -6.13 16.27
N ARG A 191 0.40 -6.99 15.27
CA ARG A 191 -0.67 -7.69 14.55
C ARG A 191 -1.55 -8.49 15.51
N ASP A 192 -0.94 -9.30 16.35
CA ASP A 192 -1.65 -10.19 17.26
C ASP A 192 -2.46 -9.39 18.29
N ARG A 193 -1.96 -8.22 18.70
CA ARG A 193 -2.71 -7.29 19.57
C ARG A 193 -3.90 -6.66 18.85
N LEU A 194 -3.72 -6.20 17.60
CA LEU A 194 -4.82 -5.62 16.80
C LEU A 194 -5.91 -6.65 16.50
N LEU A 195 -5.56 -7.91 16.30
CA LEU A 195 -6.52 -9.00 16.08
C LEU A 195 -7.33 -9.39 17.32
N GLN A 196 -6.98 -8.90 18.50
CA GLN A 196 -7.83 -9.04 19.69
C GLN A 196 -9.01 -8.06 19.70
N GLU A 197 -8.98 -7.05 18.83
CA GLU A 197 -10.07 -6.11 18.66
C GLU A 197 -11.08 -6.65 17.64
N GLU A 198 -12.31 -6.83 18.06
CA GLU A 198 -13.36 -7.50 17.30
C GLU A 198 -13.59 -6.86 15.91
N SER A 199 -13.65 -5.53 15.85
CA SER A 199 -13.85 -4.79 14.59
C SER A 199 -12.71 -5.04 13.61
N PHE A 200 -11.47 -5.01 14.08
CA PHE A 200 -10.29 -5.27 13.24
C PHE A 200 -10.25 -6.73 12.77
N GLU A 201 -10.47 -7.68 13.68
CA GLU A 201 -10.51 -9.12 13.35
C GLU A 201 -11.60 -9.41 12.32
N ASN A 202 -12.81 -8.84 12.48
CA ASN A 202 -13.93 -9.02 11.56
C ASN A 202 -13.59 -8.51 10.15
N ILE A 203 -12.95 -7.35 10.03
CA ILE A 203 -12.50 -6.80 8.74
C ILE A 203 -11.51 -7.77 8.10
N VAL A 204 -10.49 -8.21 8.82
CA VAL A 204 -9.46 -9.12 8.31
C VAL A 204 -10.08 -10.46 7.89
N ARG A 205 -10.93 -11.04 8.73
CA ARG A 205 -11.61 -12.32 8.46
C ARG A 205 -12.52 -12.25 7.24
N ASN A 206 -13.29 -11.18 7.08
CA ASN A 206 -14.19 -11.02 5.93
C ASN A 206 -13.40 -10.88 4.64
N ARG A 207 -12.29 -10.15 4.64
CA ARG A 207 -11.40 -10.02 3.50
C ARG A 207 -10.72 -11.35 3.15
N ASN A 208 -10.29 -12.10 4.15
CA ASN A 208 -9.70 -13.42 3.95
C ASN A 208 -10.69 -14.39 3.27
N LYS A 209 -11.96 -14.37 3.70
CA LYS A 209 -13.02 -15.18 3.06
C LYS A 209 -13.25 -14.79 1.59
N ALA A 210 -13.14 -13.51 1.28
CA ALA A 210 -13.27 -12.99 -0.08
C ALA A 210 -11.96 -13.11 -0.90
N ASN A 211 -10.86 -13.53 -0.29
CA ASN A 211 -9.51 -13.58 -0.88
C ASN A 211 -9.02 -12.21 -1.36
N GLU A 212 -9.26 -11.16 -0.57
CA GLU A 212 -8.94 -9.78 -0.90
C GLU A 212 -7.71 -9.27 -0.15
N PRO A 213 -6.84 -8.49 -0.83
CA PRO A 213 -5.61 -7.99 -0.21
C PRO A 213 -5.89 -7.08 0.99
N ILE A 214 -5.24 -7.39 2.10
CA ILE A 214 -5.20 -6.57 3.30
C ILE A 214 -3.81 -6.67 3.92
N ARG A 215 -3.18 -5.52 4.22
CA ARG A 215 -1.80 -5.48 4.68
C ARG A 215 -1.62 -4.64 5.93
N LEU A 216 -0.57 -4.98 6.70
CA LEU A 216 -0.06 -4.19 7.82
C LEU A 216 1.41 -3.84 7.51
N ILE A 217 1.69 -2.59 7.12
CA ILE A 217 2.99 -2.17 6.56
C ILE A 217 3.71 -1.24 7.55
N PRO A 218 4.86 -1.64 8.10
CA PRO A 218 5.65 -0.78 8.99
C PRO A 218 6.43 0.27 8.18
N VAL A 219 6.32 1.55 8.55
CA VAL A 219 6.95 2.68 7.87
C VAL A 219 7.52 3.67 8.87
N SER A 220 8.72 4.17 8.63
CA SER A 220 9.24 5.36 9.29
C SER A 220 9.62 6.44 8.28
N SER A 221 9.04 7.62 8.43
CA SER A 221 9.36 8.78 7.58
C SER A 221 10.74 9.38 7.90
N VAL A 222 11.30 9.06 9.05
CA VAL A 222 12.56 9.64 9.54
C VAL A 222 13.65 8.62 9.79
N GLY A 223 13.28 7.35 10.08
CA GLY A 223 14.19 6.25 10.38
C GLY A 223 14.71 6.26 11.83
N GLU A 224 15.43 5.20 12.16
CA GLU A 224 15.93 4.95 13.51
C GLU A 224 16.90 6.04 13.97
N GLY A 225 16.80 6.39 15.27
CA GLY A 225 17.71 7.33 15.93
C GLY A 225 17.50 8.79 15.59
N PHE A 226 16.62 9.14 14.65
CA PHE A 226 16.36 10.53 14.30
C PHE A 226 15.62 11.30 15.39
N ALA A 227 14.71 10.65 16.08
CA ALA A 227 13.96 11.24 17.18
C ALA A 227 13.83 10.25 18.33
N THR A 228 13.60 10.79 19.52
CA THR A 228 13.37 10.02 20.75
C THR A 228 12.03 10.44 21.34
N LEU A 229 11.24 9.47 21.79
CA LEU A 229 10.01 9.74 22.52
C LEU A 229 10.35 10.07 23.99
N LYS A 230 9.96 11.25 24.46
CA LYS A 230 10.12 11.67 25.85
C LYS A 230 8.84 12.36 26.30
N ASP A 231 8.28 11.90 27.39
CA ASP A 231 7.04 12.45 27.98
C ASP A 231 5.94 12.66 26.93
N ASP A 232 5.61 11.63 26.15
CA ASP A 232 4.65 11.64 25.02
C ASP A 232 4.99 12.63 23.89
N THR A 233 6.17 13.25 23.90
CA THR A 233 6.62 14.19 22.87
C THR A 233 7.79 13.64 22.09
N MET A 234 7.70 13.70 20.76
CA MET A 234 8.79 13.33 19.86
C MET A 234 9.81 14.46 19.78
N ILE A 235 11.02 14.23 20.27
CA ILE A 235 12.13 15.18 20.26
C ILE A 235 13.16 14.75 19.22
N LYS A 236 13.52 15.65 18.30
CA LYS A 236 14.55 15.41 17.29
C LYS A 236 15.93 15.34 17.94
N ASN A 237 16.74 14.37 17.53
CA ASN A 237 18.12 14.22 17.98
C ASN A 237 19.03 15.10 17.11
N VAL A 238 19.82 15.96 17.74
CA VAL A 238 20.69 16.93 17.06
C VAL A 238 21.75 16.20 16.23
N GLY A 239 21.97 16.69 15.00
CA GLY A 239 23.02 16.18 14.11
C GLY A 239 22.68 14.87 13.37
N ILE A 240 21.49 14.32 13.54
CA ILE A 240 21.07 13.11 12.84
C ILE A 240 20.19 13.50 11.66
N SER A 241 20.57 13.04 10.46
CA SER A 241 19.75 13.23 9.24
C SER A 241 18.69 12.14 9.11
N PRO A 242 17.49 12.45 8.57
CA PRO A 242 16.46 11.44 8.37
C PRO A 242 16.92 10.39 7.38
N LYS A 243 16.61 9.11 7.69
CA LYS A 243 16.83 7.95 6.84
C LYS A 243 15.51 7.17 6.71
N PRO A 244 14.58 7.61 5.84
CA PRO A 244 13.27 7.00 5.72
C PRO A 244 13.34 5.49 5.49
N PHE A 245 12.51 4.74 6.23
CA PHE A 245 12.42 3.29 6.18
C PHE A 245 11.08 2.88 5.57
N GLN A 246 11.12 2.09 4.51
CA GLN A 246 9.96 1.49 3.81
C GLN A 246 8.87 2.48 3.33
N VAL A 247 9.20 3.78 3.15
CA VAL A 247 8.21 4.78 2.68
C VAL A 247 7.75 4.53 1.22
N GLU A 248 8.51 3.77 0.42
CA GLU A 248 8.15 3.33 -0.92
C GLU A 248 7.22 2.13 -0.95
N VAL A 249 7.17 1.35 0.13
CA VAL A 249 6.46 0.06 0.17
C VAL A 249 4.94 0.21 0.02
N PRO A 250 4.26 1.13 0.73
CA PRO A 250 2.83 1.33 0.52
C PRO A 250 2.48 1.65 -0.94
N LEU A 251 3.29 2.50 -1.62
CA LEU A 251 3.13 2.79 -3.04
C LEU A 251 3.30 1.54 -3.91
N ALA A 252 4.36 0.77 -3.65
CA ALA A 252 4.70 -0.41 -4.45
C ALA A 252 3.69 -1.57 -4.31
N CYS A 253 2.96 -1.63 -3.21
CA CYS A 253 1.90 -2.63 -3.01
C CYS A 253 0.58 -2.28 -3.73
N ILE A 254 0.38 -1.02 -4.15
CA ILE A 254 -0.90 -0.55 -4.73
C ILE A 254 -1.28 -1.37 -5.97
N LEU A 255 -0.46 -1.33 -7.02
CA LEU A 255 -0.79 -1.99 -8.29
C LEU A 255 -0.90 -3.50 -8.18
N PRO A 256 0.04 -4.22 -7.54
CA PRO A 256 -0.09 -5.66 -7.36
C PRO A 256 -1.39 -6.06 -6.65
N ASP A 257 -1.82 -5.32 -5.64
CA ASP A 257 -3.00 -5.65 -4.86
C ASP A 257 -4.30 -5.27 -5.58
N ILE A 258 -4.36 -4.15 -6.32
CA ILE A 258 -5.50 -3.81 -7.19
C ILE A 258 -5.67 -4.90 -8.27
N ILE A 259 -4.59 -5.28 -8.94
CA ILE A 259 -4.64 -6.31 -9.97
C ILE A 259 -5.11 -7.64 -9.38
N GLN A 260 -4.64 -8.00 -8.18
CA GLN A 260 -5.10 -9.20 -7.49
C GLN A 260 -6.62 -9.19 -7.28
N VAL A 261 -7.21 -8.05 -6.89
CA VAL A 261 -8.68 -7.92 -6.76
C VAL A 261 -9.37 -8.15 -8.10
N GLN A 262 -8.93 -7.44 -9.15
CA GLN A 262 -9.54 -7.54 -10.48
C GLN A 262 -9.49 -8.96 -11.04
N VAL A 263 -8.36 -9.62 -10.85
CA VAL A 263 -8.18 -11.01 -11.29
C VAL A 263 -9.05 -11.96 -10.47
N ASN A 264 -9.19 -11.73 -9.13
CA ASN A 264 -10.09 -12.51 -8.27
C ASN A 264 -11.54 -12.42 -8.77
N GLU A 265 -12.03 -11.21 -9.01
CA GLU A 265 -13.40 -10.96 -9.48
C GLU A 265 -13.66 -11.66 -10.82
N LEU A 266 -12.72 -11.56 -11.77
CA LEU A 266 -12.85 -12.22 -13.07
C LEU A 266 -12.92 -13.74 -12.96
N ILE A 267 -12.09 -14.34 -12.13
CA ILE A 267 -12.13 -15.81 -11.93
C ILE A 267 -13.45 -16.23 -11.30
N GLU A 268 -13.94 -15.51 -10.31
CA GLU A 268 -15.22 -15.84 -9.70
C GLU A 268 -16.38 -15.65 -10.69
N LYS A 269 -16.32 -14.64 -11.57
CA LYS A 269 -17.28 -14.47 -12.67
C LYS A 269 -17.25 -15.63 -13.63
N ILE A 270 -16.07 -16.01 -14.12
CA ILE A 270 -15.88 -17.14 -15.03
C ILE A 270 -16.37 -18.44 -14.37
N ARG A 271 -16.03 -18.65 -13.08
CA ARG A 271 -16.49 -19.82 -12.32
C ARG A 271 -18.01 -19.91 -12.26
N ARG A 272 -18.70 -18.81 -12.00
CA ARG A 272 -20.18 -18.76 -11.97
C ARG A 272 -20.78 -19.07 -13.35
N GLU A 273 -20.19 -18.58 -14.42
CA GLU A 273 -20.63 -18.84 -15.79
C GLU A 273 -20.38 -20.30 -16.21
N HIS A 274 -19.20 -20.86 -15.94
CA HIS A 274 -18.85 -22.25 -16.26
C HIS A 274 -19.50 -23.27 -15.31
N GLY A 275 -19.74 -22.92 -14.07
CA GLY A 275 -20.42 -23.77 -13.09
C GLY A 275 -21.87 -24.09 -13.45
N LYS A 276 -22.48 -23.28 -14.32
CA LYS A 276 -23.78 -23.58 -14.95
C LYS A 276 -23.69 -24.64 -16.05
N ILE A 277 -22.49 -24.89 -16.59
CA ILE A 277 -22.25 -25.74 -17.77
C ILE A 277 -21.51 -27.03 -17.39
N LYS A 278 -20.58 -27.00 -16.44
CA LYS A 278 -19.83 -28.16 -15.95
C LYS A 278 -19.63 -28.07 -14.43
N LYS A 279 -19.93 -29.14 -13.68
CA LYS A 279 -19.61 -29.26 -12.24
C LYS A 279 -18.09 -29.35 -12.03
N ILE A 280 -17.39 -28.25 -12.11
CA ILE A 280 -15.97 -28.19 -11.76
C ILE A 280 -15.89 -27.65 -10.32
N GLU A 281 -15.60 -28.54 -9.37
CA GLU A 281 -15.27 -28.14 -7.99
C GLU A 281 -13.87 -27.52 -7.96
N ILE A 282 -13.81 -26.19 -7.82
CA ILE A 282 -12.56 -25.45 -7.57
C ILE A 282 -12.55 -25.13 -6.09
N LYS A 283 -11.65 -25.79 -5.35
CA LYS A 283 -11.47 -25.52 -3.93
C LYS A 283 -10.89 -24.11 -3.75
N PRO A 284 -11.38 -23.32 -2.76
CA PRO A 284 -10.87 -21.96 -2.51
C PRO A 284 -9.36 -21.91 -2.24
N GLU A 285 -8.84 -22.94 -1.61
CA GLU A 285 -7.43 -23.10 -1.19
C GLU A 285 -6.44 -23.34 -2.34
N LEU A 286 -6.94 -23.56 -3.56
CA LEU A 286 -6.08 -23.81 -4.71
C LEU A 286 -5.32 -22.55 -5.13
N SER A 287 -4.06 -22.77 -5.53
CA SER A 287 -3.25 -21.69 -6.10
C SER A 287 -3.89 -21.13 -7.39
N TRP A 288 -3.54 -19.90 -7.75
CA TRP A 288 -3.96 -19.28 -9.00
C TRP A 288 -3.63 -20.11 -10.24
N LYS A 289 -2.41 -20.68 -10.28
CA LYS A 289 -1.95 -21.58 -11.35
C LYS A 289 -2.88 -22.77 -11.48
N ASP A 290 -3.25 -23.37 -10.35
CA ASP A 290 -4.15 -24.53 -10.35
C ASP A 290 -5.58 -24.13 -10.74
N LYS A 291 -6.06 -22.96 -10.28
CA LYS A 291 -7.36 -22.42 -10.68
C LYS A 291 -7.41 -22.16 -12.18
N LEU A 292 -6.40 -21.48 -12.74
CA LEU A 292 -6.31 -21.22 -14.18
C LEU A 292 -6.15 -22.51 -14.99
N GLY A 293 -5.29 -23.43 -14.56
CA GLY A 293 -5.13 -24.72 -15.21
C GLY A 293 -6.43 -25.52 -15.27
N LYS A 294 -7.20 -25.54 -14.17
CA LYS A 294 -8.50 -26.24 -14.11
C LYS A 294 -9.59 -25.58 -14.95
N LEU A 295 -9.62 -24.23 -15.00
CA LEU A 295 -10.63 -23.50 -15.77
C LEU A 295 -10.35 -23.49 -17.26
N PHE A 296 -9.09 -23.36 -17.66
CA PHE A 296 -8.71 -23.11 -19.05
C PHE A 296 -7.83 -24.19 -19.68
N GLY A 297 -7.53 -25.27 -18.95
CA GLY A 297 -6.69 -26.38 -19.43
C GLY A 297 -5.18 -26.09 -19.38
N SER A 298 -4.76 -24.84 -19.38
CA SER A 298 -3.36 -24.43 -19.15
C SER A 298 -3.27 -23.05 -18.51
N ILE A 299 -2.14 -22.78 -17.86
CA ILE A 299 -1.88 -21.48 -17.20
C ILE A 299 -1.80 -20.36 -18.26
N GLY A 300 -1.03 -20.56 -19.33
CA GLY A 300 -0.86 -19.56 -20.39
C GLY A 300 -2.18 -19.20 -21.08
N THR A 301 -3.04 -20.17 -21.36
CA THR A 301 -4.38 -19.90 -21.90
C THR A 301 -5.22 -19.12 -20.90
N GLY A 302 -5.13 -19.44 -19.61
CA GLY A 302 -5.84 -18.73 -18.55
C GLY A 302 -5.37 -17.27 -18.38
N VAL A 303 -4.06 -17.03 -18.39
CA VAL A 303 -3.48 -15.67 -18.30
C VAL A 303 -3.94 -14.82 -19.50
N ARG A 304 -3.86 -15.36 -20.72
CA ARG A 304 -4.30 -14.65 -21.92
C ARG A 304 -5.80 -14.31 -21.88
N LYS A 305 -6.62 -15.24 -21.41
CA LYS A 305 -8.06 -15.01 -21.26
C LYS A 305 -8.39 -13.94 -20.21
N ILE A 306 -7.66 -13.92 -19.09
CA ILE A 306 -7.78 -12.86 -18.09
C ILE A 306 -7.36 -11.52 -18.68
N GLN A 307 -6.24 -11.46 -19.41
CA GLN A 307 -5.76 -10.27 -20.08
C GLN A 307 -6.81 -9.68 -21.06
N GLU A 308 -7.51 -10.53 -21.81
CA GLU A 308 -8.59 -10.11 -22.70
C GLU A 308 -9.79 -9.51 -21.95
N LEU A 309 -10.10 -10.01 -20.77
CA LEU A 309 -11.27 -9.65 -19.97
C LEU A 309 -11.01 -8.51 -18.98
N LEU A 310 -9.75 -8.18 -18.68
CA LEU A 310 -9.41 -7.07 -17.80
C LEU A 310 -9.87 -5.73 -18.42
N PRO A 311 -10.40 -4.81 -17.60
CA PRO A 311 -10.62 -3.42 -18.01
C PRO A 311 -9.34 -2.80 -18.58
N GLU A 312 -9.47 -1.84 -19.50
CA GLU A 312 -8.32 -1.21 -20.20
C GLU A 312 -7.33 -0.58 -19.22
N GLU A 313 -7.83 -0.04 -18.12
CA GLU A 313 -7.01 0.54 -17.02
C GLU A 313 -6.14 -0.47 -16.30
N TYR A 314 -6.46 -1.78 -16.38
CA TYR A 314 -5.72 -2.87 -15.74
C TYR A 314 -5.08 -3.84 -16.72
N LYS A 315 -5.07 -3.52 -18.02
CA LYS A 315 -4.32 -4.30 -19.01
C LYS A 315 -2.83 -3.98 -18.92
N PHE A 316 -2.03 -5.00 -18.74
CA PHE A 316 -0.55 -4.97 -18.70
C PHE A 316 -0.01 -5.87 -19.80
N GLY A 317 1.30 -5.86 -20.03
CA GLY A 317 1.92 -6.87 -20.88
C GLY A 317 1.67 -8.29 -20.35
N GLU A 318 1.50 -9.28 -21.24
CA GLU A 318 1.19 -10.67 -20.83
C GLU A 318 2.19 -11.18 -19.79
N ASN A 319 3.48 -10.90 -19.96
CA ASN A 319 4.53 -11.31 -19.03
C ASN A 319 4.38 -10.68 -17.63
N VAL A 320 3.91 -9.41 -17.56
CA VAL A 320 3.72 -8.71 -16.29
C VAL A 320 2.54 -9.29 -15.53
N LEU A 321 1.44 -9.59 -16.22
CA LEU A 321 0.30 -10.24 -15.61
C LEU A 321 0.66 -11.66 -15.13
N GLU A 322 1.42 -12.41 -15.91
CA GLU A 322 1.92 -13.73 -15.53
C GLU A 322 2.80 -13.65 -14.27
N ASP A 323 3.72 -12.69 -14.22
CA ASP A 323 4.57 -12.42 -13.06
C ASP A 323 3.75 -12.00 -11.83
N LEU A 324 2.77 -11.11 -12.00
CA LEU A 324 1.86 -10.73 -10.91
C LEU A 324 1.10 -11.94 -10.35
N ILE A 325 0.57 -12.79 -11.23
CA ILE A 325 -0.12 -14.03 -10.83
C ILE A 325 0.86 -15.01 -10.17
N GLU A 326 2.09 -15.12 -10.66
CA GLU A 326 3.11 -15.99 -10.08
C GLU A 326 3.55 -15.51 -8.70
N PHE A 327 3.76 -14.21 -8.55
CA PHE A 327 4.31 -13.60 -7.33
C PHE A 327 3.24 -13.15 -6.32
N SER A 328 1.95 -13.13 -6.69
CA SER A 328 0.85 -12.95 -5.74
C SER A 328 0.62 -14.18 -4.86
N GLN A 329 1.14 -15.34 -5.27
CA GLN A 329 1.07 -16.54 -4.46
C GLN A 329 2.01 -16.42 -3.26
N LYS A 330 1.44 -16.57 -2.06
CA LYS A 330 2.19 -16.55 -0.82
C LYS A 330 3.21 -17.68 -0.79
N PRO A 331 4.44 -17.39 -0.40
CA PRO A 331 5.34 -18.44 -0.01
C PRO A 331 4.85 -19.00 1.34
N ALA A 332 4.12 -20.08 1.33
CA ALA A 332 3.95 -20.87 2.54
C ALA A 332 5.34 -21.22 3.05
N ARG A 333 5.82 -20.53 4.12
CA ARG A 333 7.09 -20.79 4.83
C ARG A 333 8.21 -21.26 3.90
N GLN A 334 8.60 -20.43 2.94
CA GLN A 334 9.71 -20.76 2.03
C GLN A 334 11.00 -20.89 2.83
N LYS A 335 11.79 -21.91 2.50
CA LYS A 335 13.18 -22.02 2.97
C LYS A 335 13.95 -20.79 2.48
N GLU A 336 14.85 -20.26 3.28
CA GLU A 336 15.65 -19.06 2.99
C GLU A 336 16.31 -19.09 1.59
N ALA A 337 16.78 -20.26 1.15
CA ALA A 337 17.36 -20.46 -0.19
C ALA A 337 16.35 -20.22 -1.34
N GLU A 338 15.08 -20.56 -1.15
CA GLU A 338 14.03 -20.31 -2.15
C GLU A 338 13.68 -18.83 -2.22
N ALA A 339 13.63 -18.15 -1.06
CA ALA A 339 13.40 -16.71 -1.00
C ALA A 339 14.54 -15.92 -1.67
N GLN A 340 15.79 -16.31 -1.47
CA GLN A 340 16.96 -15.72 -2.13
C GLN A 340 16.90 -15.91 -3.65
N LYS A 341 16.66 -17.14 -4.11
CA LYS A 341 16.52 -17.45 -5.55
C LYS A 341 15.41 -16.61 -6.20
N ARG A 342 14.27 -16.47 -5.53
CA ARG A 342 13.16 -15.65 -6.01
C ARG A 342 13.53 -14.17 -6.07
N THR A 343 14.27 -13.66 -5.08
CA THR A 343 14.78 -12.28 -5.08
C THR A 343 15.71 -12.02 -6.27
N GLU A 344 16.60 -12.95 -6.59
CA GLU A 344 17.49 -12.85 -7.75
C GLU A 344 16.71 -12.85 -9.07
N GLN A 345 15.72 -13.74 -9.20
CA GLN A 345 14.84 -13.78 -10.37
C GLN A 345 14.09 -12.46 -10.58
N LEU A 346 13.52 -11.90 -9.51
CA LEU A 346 12.81 -10.61 -9.58
C LEU A 346 13.73 -9.46 -9.96
N ARG A 347 14.96 -9.42 -9.43
CA ARG A 347 15.96 -8.42 -9.83
C ARG A 347 16.35 -8.54 -11.28
N ALA A 348 16.57 -9.75 -11.77
CA ALA A 348 16.89 -10.00 -13.18
C ALA A 348 15.75 -9.56 -14.11
N LYS A 349 14.49 -9.86 -13.73
CA LYS A 349 13.29 -9.43 -14.48
C LYS A 349 13.12 -7.91 -14.45
N GLN A 350 13.31 -7.27 -13.29
CA GLN A 350 13.30 -5.82 -13.13
C GLN A 350 14.29 -5.16 -14.09
N GLN A 351 15.57 -5.59 -14.08
CA GLN A 351 16.59 -5.05 -14.96
C GLN A 351 16.26 -5.28 -16.45
N ALA A 352 15.83 -6.50 -16.80
CA ALA A 352 15.46 -6.83 -18.18
C ALA A 352 14.24 -6.03 -18.67
N SER A 353 13.32 -5.66 -17.79
CA SER A 353 12.18 -4.83 -18.11
C SER A 353 12.60 -3.37 -18.36
N THR A 354 13.46 -2.83 -17.49
CA THR A 354 13.99 -1.47 -17.62
C THR A 354 14.80 -1.29 -18.93
N ASP A 355 15.59 -2.30 -19.33
CA ASP A 355 16.37 -2.28 -20.57
C ASP A 355 15.48 -2.32 -21.84
N LYS A 356 14.21 -2.67 -21.74
CA LYS A 356 13.24 -2.74 -22.85
C LYS A 356 12.29 -1.55 -22.93
N VAL A 357 12.46 -0.56 -22.07
CA VAL A 357 11.56 0.61 -22.05
C VAL A 357 11.78 1.47 -23.30
N VAL A 358 10.73 1.59 -24.12
CA VAL A 358 10.71 2.38 -25.36
C VAL A 358 9.44 3.25 -25.47
N ASP A 359 8.44 3.04 -24.62
CA ASP A 359 7.17 3.74 -24.58
C ASP A 359 6.54 3.73 -23.18
N GLU A 360 5.37 4.37 -23.03
CA GLU A 360 4.65 4.41 -21.76
C GLU A 360 4.21 3.02 -21.27
N GLN A 361 3.86 2.11 -22.17
CA GLN A 361 3.39 0.77 -21.80
C GLN A 361 4.54 -0.08 -21.24
N THR A 362 5.67 -0.11 -21.91
CA THR A 362 6.88 -0.81 -21.45
C THR A 362 7.46 -0.13 -20.21
N GLY A 363 7.29 1.20 -20.07
CA GLY A 363 7.59 1.93 -18.85
C GLY A 363 6.73 1.47 -17.66
N LEU A 364 5.43 1.28 -17.88
CA LEU A 364 4.52 0.73 -16.86
C LEU A 364 4.92 -0.68 -16.46
N ASP A 365 5.25 -1.54 -17.42
CA ASP A 365 5.70 -2.91 -17.17
C ASP A 365 6.97 -2.92 -16.28
N SER A 366 7.90 -2.00 -16.54
CA SER A 366 9.11 -1.83 -15.71
C SER A 366 8.80 -1.37 -14.28
N VAL A 367 7.87 -0.41 -14.11
CA VAL A 367 7.43 0.04 -12.78
C VAL A 367 6.77 -1.12 -12.00
N VAL A 368 5.91 -1.90 -12.65
CA VAL A 368 5.25 -3.05 -12.00
C VAL A 368 6.26 -4.12 -11.60
N ALA A 369 7.27 -4.41 -12.43
CA ALA A 369 8.36 -5.32 -12.07
C ALA A 369 9.12 -4.82 -10.82
N SER A 370 9.38 -3.52 -10.74
CA SER A 370 10.01 -2.89 -9.57
C SER A 370 9.11 -2.98 -8.32
N PHE A 371 7.82 -2.74 -8.47
CA PHE A 371 6.85 -2.87 -7.38
C PHE A 371 6.76 -4.30 -6.84
N ASN A 372 6.75 -5.30 -7.73
CA ASN A 372 6.79 -6.70 -7.34
C ASN A 372 8.07 -7.05 -6.55
N SER A 373 9.21 -6.50 -6.95
CA SER A 373 10.48 -6.69 -6.23
C SER A 373 10.44 -6.08 -4.82
N ILE A 374 9.85 -4.88 -4.67
CA ILE A 374 9.70 -4.21 -3.37
C ILE A 374 8.72 -4.97 -2.47
N LYS A 375 7.54 -5.33 -3.02
CA LYS A 375 6.52 -6.12 -2.31
C LYS A 375 7.08 -7.46 -1.82
N HIS A 376 7.81 -8.18 -2.68
CA HIS A 376 8.43 -9.44 -2.30
C HIS A 376 9.43 -9.29 -1.16
N ARG A 377 10.18 -8.18 -1.11
CA ARG A 377 11.08 -7.88 0.01
C ARG A 377 10.30 -7.65 1.30
N LEU A 378 9.16 -6.93 1.24
CA LEU A 378 8.27 -6.80 2.40
C LEU A 378 7.80 -8.16 2.89
N ASP A 379 7.37 -9.05 2.00
CA ASP A 379 6.89 -10.39 2.35
C ASP A 379 7.98 -11.27 3.01
N ILE A 380 9.27 -11.03 2.69
CA ILE A 380 10.41 -11.72 3.32
C ILE A 380 10.74 -11.10 4.68
N ASP A 381 10.91 -9.77 4.72
CA ASP A 381 11.38 -9.06 5.90
C ASP A 381 10.29 -8.98 7.00
N PHE A 382 9.02 -8.97 6.56
CA PHE A 382 7.84 -8.85 7.41
C PHE A 382 6.71 -9.78 6.92
N PRO A 383 6.83 -11.09 7.07
CA PRO A 383 5.80 -12.05 6.62
C PRO A 383 4.44 -11.80 7.27
N GLU A 384 4.41 -11.19 8.45
CA GLU A 384 3.19 -10.78 9.15
C GLU A 384 2.48 -9.58 8.52
N SER A 385 3.12 -8.89 7.58
CA SER A 385 2.53 -7.78 6.83
C SER A 385 1.31 -8.20 6.02
N ASP A 386 1.30 -9.43 5.52
CA ASP A 386 0.16 -9.97 4.81
C ASP A 386 -0.85 -10.55 5.81
N LEU A 387 -1.97 -9.85 6.02
CA LEU A 387 -3.03 -10.26 6.94
C LEU A 387 -3.98 -11.32 6.35
N GLN A 388 -3.77 -11.77 5.09
CA GLN A 388 -4.56 -12.85 4.50
C GLN A 388 -4.17 -14.25 5.02
N VAL A 389 -3.04 -14.38 5.75
CA VAL A 389 -2.51 -15.65 6.28
C VAL A 389 -2.88 -15.81 7.76
N LEU A 390 -4.13 -15.77 8.08
CA LEU A 390 -4.60 -16.08 9.44
C LEU A 390 -5.35 -17.40 9.47
#